data_ad5aadc76e1392c385b126b008e3c1aa
#
_entry.id   ad5aadc76e1392c385b126b008e3c1aa
#
_cell.length_a   1.000
_cell.length_b   1.000
_cell.length_c   1.000
_cell.angle_alpha   90.00
_cell.angle_beta   90.00
_cell.angle_gamma   90.00
#
_symmetry.space_group_name_H-M   'P 1'
#
loop_
_entity.id
_entity.type
_entity.pdbx_description
1 polymer ?
#
loop_
_entity_poly.entity_id
_entity_poly.type
_entity_poly.pdbx_seq_one_letter_code
_entity_poly.pdbx_strand_id
1 'polypeptide(L)'
;NGVSNYTAQNLGAQKLGRIKEGFRAGLKLVWLLCIPLTALYCTCGNALMRFFLDAPTELALKTGIVFLRVLAPFYFVVSAKLVTDGILRGAGRMRQFMGATFTDLILRVLLAFVLSGTALGATGIWCAWPIGWCVATVVSICCYRTGPWNQGVETAELEAKAKQEEPIACLCTKNPLTQRNGLDSGLCGG
;
A
#
# COMPACT_ATOMS: atom_id res chain seq x y z
N ASN A 1 12.31 -2.55 6.31
CA ASN A 1 12.83 -1.38 7.05
C ASN A 1 13.07 -0.16 6.15
N GLY A 2 13.50 -0.30 4.87
CA GLY A 2 13.76 0.83 3.97
C GLY A 2 12.56 1.77 3.79
N VAL A 3 11.37 1.24 3.54
CA VAL A 3 10.14 2.03 3.40
C VAL A 3 9.81 2.79 4.69
N SER A 4 10.01 2.17 5.85
CA SER A 4 9.77 2.81 7.15
C SER A 4 10.71 4.00 7.37
N ASN A 5 12.02 3.82 7.13
CA ASN A 5 13.01 4.88 7.27
C ASN A 5 12.76 6.03 6.28
N TYR A 6 12.45 5.69 5.02
CA TYR A 6 12.10 6.68 4.00
C TYR A 6 10.88 7.51 4.41
N THR A 7 9.84 6.85 4.95
CA THR A 7 8.62 7.53 5.42
C THR A 7 8.92 8.45 6.60
N ALA A 8 9.69 7.99 7.60
CA ALA A 8 10.05 8.81 8.76
C ALA A 8 10.83 10.07 8.36
N GLN A 9 11.81 9.95 7.46
CA GLN A 9 12.59 11.08 6.96
C GLN A 9 11.75 12.10 6.19
N ASN A 10 10.88 11.63 5.28
CA ASN A 10 10.05 12.53 4.49
C ASN A 10 8.92 13.17 5.31
N LEU A 11 8.40 12.47 6.31
CA LEU A 11 7.43 13.02 7.25
C LEU A 11 8.07 14.11 8.12
N GLY A 12 9.28 13.87 8.66
CA GLY A 12 10.03 14.87 9.42
C GLY A 12 10.40 16.11 8.60
N ALA A 13 10.65 15.93 7.30
CA ALA A 13 10.89 17.01 6.36
C ALA A 13 9.61 17.69 5.82
N GLN A 14 8.42 17.27 6.27
CA GLN A 14 7.10 17.73 5.81
C GLN A 14 6.85 17.55 4.30
N LYS A 15 7.57 16.62 3.66
CA LYS A 15 7.44 16.31 2.23
C LYS A 15 6.43 15.19 2.00
N LEU A 16 5.15 15.43 2.32
CA LEU A 16 4.10 14.43 2.34
C LEU A 16 3.84 13.78 0.97
N GLY A 17 3.97 14.54 -0.13
CA GLY A 17 3.84 14.01 -1.49
C GLY A 17 4.82 12.88 -1.81
N ARG A 18 6.06 12.95 -1.29
CA ARG A 18 7.07 11.90 -1.48
C ARG A 18 6.71 10.57 -0.82
N ILE A 19 5.90 10.59 0.24
CA ILE A 19 5.42 9.35 0.89
C ILE A 19 4.55 8.54 -0.09
N LYS A 20 3.69 9.21 -0.87
CA LYS A 20 2.88 8.56 -1.91
C LYS A 20 3.75 7.99 -3.04
N GLU A 21 4.75 8.74 -3.47
CA GLU A 21 5.71 8.28 -4.47
C GLU A 21 6.51 7.07 -3.96
N GLY A 22 6.99 7.13 -2.72
CA GLY A 22 7.68 6.04 -2.05
C GLY A 22 6.82 4.79 -1.90
N PHE A 23 5.51 4.95 -1.62
CA PHE A 23 4.57 3.83 -1.61
C PHE A 23 4.49 3.15 -2.98
N ARG A 24 4.28 3.94 -4.05
CA ARG A 24 4.19 3.41 -5.41
C ARG A 24 5.50 2.77 -5.87
N ALA A 25 6.63 3.40 -5.56
CA ALA A 25 7.95 2.87 -5.89
C ALA A 25 8.25 1.57 -5.13
N GLY A 26 7.97 1.54 -3.83
CA GLY A 26 8.11 0.35 -3.00
C GLY A 26 7.24 -0.81 -3.47
N LEU A 27 5.98 -0.52 -3.84
CA LEU A 27 5.05 -1.52 -4.36
C LEU A 27 5.53 -2.10 -5.69
N LYS A 28 5.97 -1.24 -6.62
CA LYS A 28 6.52 -1.67 -7.92
C LYS A 28 7.76 -2.56 -7.74
N LEU A 29 8.69 -2.16 -6.88
CA LEU A 29 9.92 -2.90 -6.61
C LEU A 29 9.63 -4.27 -6.02
N VAL A 30 8.74 -4.35 -5.03
CA VAL A 30 8.38 -5.63 -4.40
C VAL A 30 7.63 -6.53 -5.37
N TRP A 31 6.72 -5.98 -6.17
CA TRP A 31 6.00 -6.75 -7.19
C TRP A 31 6.94 -7.27 -8.29
N LEU A 32 7.94 -6.48 -8.69
CA LEU A 32 8.97 -6.92 -9.63
C LEU A 32 9.75 -8.13 -9.08
N LEU A 33 10.00 -8.18 -7.77
CA LEU A 33 10.62 -9.33 -7.10
C LEU A 33 9.65 -10.52 -6.92
N CYS A 34 8.37 -10.24 -6.72
CA CYS A 34 7.35 -11.29 -6.58
C CYS A 34 7.11 -12.08 -7.88
N ILE A 35 7.26 -11.44 -9.06
CA ILE A 35 7.07 -12.10 -10.36
C ILE A 35 7.99 -13.31 -10.53
N PRO A 36 9.34 -13.19 -10.47
CA PRO A 36 10.22 -14.33 -10.63
C PRO A 36 10.06 -15.37 -9.52
N LEU A 37 9.76 -14.92 -8.28
CA LEU A 37 9.53 -15.83 -7.16
C LEU A 37 8.26 -16.67 -7.36
N THR A 38 7.18 -16.05 -7.82
CA THR A 38 5.92 -16.75 -8.14
C THR A 38 6.11 -17.71 -9.29
N ALA A 39 6.85 -17.30 -10.34
CA ALA A 39 7.20 -18.17 -11.45
C ALA A 39 8.03 -19.38 -10.98
N LEU A 40 9.00 -19.17 -10.09
CA LEU A 40 9.81 -20.23 -9.50
C LEU A 40 8.95 -21.24 -8.72
N TYR A 41 8.01 -20.77 -7.90
CA TYR A 41 7.11 -21.64 -7.14
C TYR A 41 6.16 -22.44 -8.04
N CYS A 42 5.69 -21.84 -9.13
CA CYS A 42 4.82 -22.54 -10.09
C CYS A 42 5.54 -23.56 -10.95
N THR A 43 6.77 -23.26 -11.39
CA THR A 43 7.54 -24.10 -12.32
C THR A 43 8.43 -25.12 -11.61
N CYS A 44 9.14 -24.68 -10.57
CA CYS A 44 10.16 -25.48 -9.88
C CYS A 44 9.70 -25.99 -8.51
N GLY A 45 8.41 -25.97 -8.19
CA GLY A 45 7.87 -26.37 -6.88
C GLY A 45 8.30 -27.79 -6.46
N ASN A 46 8.40 -28.72 -7.41
CA ASN A 46 8.86 -30.09 -7.15
C ASN A 46 10.35 -30.12 -6.72
N ALA A 47 11.21 -29.41 -7.42
CA ALA A 47 12.64 -29.32 -7.09
C ALA A 47 12.84 -28.62 -5.74
N LEU A 48 12.07 -27.54 -5.49
CA LEU A 48 12.12 -26.83 -4.22
C LEU A 48 11.73 -27.74 -3.05
N MET A 49 10.63 -28.47 -3.17
CA MET A 49 10.18 -29.37 -2.10
C MET A 49 11.18 -30.48 -1.82
N ARG A 50 11.80 -31.06 -2.85
CA ARG A 50 12.86 -32.07 -2.69
C ARG A 50 14.15 -31.52 -2.09
N PHE A 51 14.43 -30.24 -2.29
CA PHE A 51 15.59 -29.58 -1.70
C PHE A 51 15.44 -29.39 -0.16
N PHE A 52 14.20 -29.10 0.30
CA PHE A 52 13.94 -28.85 1.71
C PHE A 52 13.54 -30.11 2.51
N LEU A 53 13.09 -31.16 1.84
CA LEU A 53 12.62 -32.41 2.49
C LEU A 53 13.55 -33.54 2.14
N ASP A 54 14.21 -34.10 3.14
CA ASP A 54 14.96 -35.36 3.00
C ASP A 54 13.99 -36.54 2.87
N ALA A 55 14.03 -37.26 1.75
CA ALA A 55 13.17 -38.39 1.44
C ALA A 55 11.67 -38.16 1.62
N PRO A 56 11.07 -37.17 0.90
CA PRO A 56 9.66 -36.84 1.06
C PRO A 56 8.76 -37.99 0.60
N THR A 57 7.73 -38.26 1.38
CA THR A 57 6.64 -39.15 0.96
C THR A 57 5.92 -38.52 -0.24
N GLU A 58 5.43 -39.32 -1.20
CA GLU A 58 4.69 -38.80 -2.37
C GLU A 58 3.51 -37.90 -1.97
N LEU A 59 2.83 -38.24 -0.88
CA LEU A 59 1.73 -37.44 -0.34
C LEU A 59 2.23 -36.08 0.13
N ALA A 60 3.33 -36.03 0.87
CA ALA A 60 3.91 -34.77 1.37
C ALA A 60 4.36 -33.87 0.19
N LEU A 61 4.95 -34.48 -0.84
CA LEU A 61 5.41 -33.76 -2.04
C LEU A 61 4.23 -33.15 -2.80
N LYS A 62 3.19 -33.93 -3.10
CA LYS A 62 1.98 -33.46 -3.79
C LYS A 62 1.30 -32.33 -3.01
N THR A 63 1.12 -32.55 -1.72
CA THR A 63 0.52 -31.58 -0.79
C THR A 63 1.30 -30.28 -0.76
N GLY A 64 2.61 -30.32 -0.62
CA GLY A 64 3.47 -29.15 -0.58
C GLY A 64 3.47 -28.36 -1.90
N ILE A 65 3.46 -29.05 -3.05
CA ILE A 65 3.39 -28.40 -4.37
C ILE A 65 2.04 -27.66 -4.52
N VAL A 66 0.93 -28.29 -4.15
CA VAL A 66 -0.40 -27.65 -4.18
C VAL A 66 -0.41 -26.40 -3.28
N PHE A 67 0.11 -26.53 -2.06
CA PHE A 67 0.23 -25.42 -1.13
C PHE A 67 1.03 -24.25 -1.73
N LEU A 68 2.22 -24.50 -2.28
CA LEU A 68 3.04 -23.46 -2.91
C LEU A 68 2.31 -22.77 -4.05
N ARG A 69 1.63 -23.51 -4.92
CA ARG A 69 0.89 -22.98 -6.06
C ARG A 69 -0.31 -22.14 -5.63
N VAL A 70 -1.02 -22.56 -4.59
CA VAL A 70 -2.17 -21.82 -4.08
C VAL A 70 -1.71 -20.52 -3.41
N LEU A 71 -0.61 -20.54 -2.66
CA LEU A 71 -0.11 -19.34 -1.98
C LEU A 71 0.59 -18.35 -2.92
N ALA A 72 1.19 -18.82 -4.01
CA ALA A 72 2.01 -18.01 -4.91
C ALA A 72 1.34 -16.68 -5.35
N PRO A 73 0.09 -16.64 -5.82
CA PRO A 73 -0.55 -15.38 -6.22
C PRO A 73 -0.81 -14.43 -5.03
N PHE A 74 -0.98 -14.97 -3.83
CA PHE A 74 -1.23 -14.14 -2.64
C PHE A 74 0.01 -13.42 -2.10
N TYR A 75 1.21 -13.76 -2.59
CA TYR A 75 2.42 -12.99 -2.28
C TYR A 75 2.33 -11.55 -2.79
N PHE A 76 1.61 -11.29 -3.87
CA PHE A 76 1.35 -9.92 -4.32
C PHE A 76 0.50 -9.14 -3.32
N VAL A 77 -0.48 -9.79 -2.72
CA VAL A 77 -1.37 -9.18 -1.72
C VAL A 77 -0.61 -8.89 -0.43
N VAL A 78 0.11 -9.89 0.10
CA VAL A 78 0.87 -9.71 1.35
C VAL A 78 2.02 -8.72 1.18
N SER A 79 2.62 -8.63 0.00
CA SER A 79 3.67 -7.65 -0.27
C SER A 79 3.13 -6.21 -0.23
N ALA A 80 1.92 -5.98 -0.75
CA ALA A 80 1.25 -4.69 -0.62
C ALA A 80 0.99 -4.32 0.85
N LYS A 81 0.56 -5.30 1.66
CA LYS A 81 0.43 -5.13 3.11
C LYS A 81 1.76 -4.73 3.74
N LEU A 82 2.85 -5.43 3.44
CA LEU A 82 4.17 -5.17 4.04
C LEU A 82 4.69 -3.77 3.72
N VAL A 83 4.47 -3.27 2.50
CA VAL A 83 4.82 -1.90 2.12
C VAL A 83 3.97 -0.89 2.91
N THR A 84 2.67 -1.12 3.00
CA THR A 84 1.73 -0.26 3.73
C THR A 84 2.07 -0.23 5.23
N ASP A 85 2.33 -1.38 5.83
CA ASP A 85 2.74 -1.52 7.23
C ASP A 85 4.09 -0.81 7.50
N GLY A 86 5.00 -0.83 6.53
CA GLY A 86 6.25 -0.08 6.57
C GLY A 86 6.02 1.43 6.69
N ILE A 87 5.06 1.97 5.93
CA ILE A 87 4.69 3.39 6.01
C ILE A 87 4.03 3.73 7.34
N LEU A 88 3.08 2.92 7.81
CA LEU A 88 2.42 3.14 9.09
C LEU A 88 3.42 3.17 10.25
N ARG A 89 4.40 2.26 10.25
CA ARG A 89 5.49 2.24 11.24
C ARG A 89 6.39 3.47 11.12
N GLY A 90 6.79 3.82 9.91
CA GLY A 90 7.64 4.99 9.67
C GLY A 90 6.97 6.31 10.02
N ALA A 91 5.65 6.36 9.92
CA ALA A 91 4.85 7.51 10.32
C ALA A 91 4.52 7.57 11.82
N GLY A 92 5.03 6.63 12.63
CA GLY A 92 4.73 6.56 14.06
C GLY A 92 3.30 6.09 14.39
N ARG A 93 2.52 5.64 13.38
CA ARG A 93 1.13 5.17 13.56
C ARG A 93 1.08 3.72 14.05
N MET A 94 1.83 3.44 15.12
CA MET A 94 1.99 2.09 15.66
C MET A 94 0.67 1.43 16.07
N ARG A 95 -0.28 2.19 16.63
CA ARG A 95 -1.59 1.65 17.05
C ARG A 95 -2.36 1.06 15.87
N GLN A 96 -2.33 1.71 14.71
CA GLN A 96 -3.01 1.26 13.50
C GLN A 96 -2.29 0.06 12.86
N PHE A 97 -0.95 0.10 12.82
CA PHE A 97 -0.15 -1.04 12.41
C PHE A 97 -0.41 -2.28 13.26
N MET A 98 -0.41 -2.12 14.60
CA MET A 98 -0.71 -3.23 15.52
C MET A 98 -2.15 -3.73 15.35
N GLY A 99 -3.13 -2.83 15.20
CA GLY A 99 -4.51 -3.20 14.94
C GLY A 99 -4.66 -4.08 13.69
N ALA A 100 -4.06 -3.68 12.58
CA ALA A 100 -4.07 -4.47 11.35
C ALA A 100 -3.38 -5.84 11.51
N THR A 101 -2.26 -5.88 12.26
CA THR A 101 -1.51 -7.13 12.50
C THR A 101 -2.26 -8.07 13.44
N PHE A 102 -2.86 -7.57 14.50
CA PHE A 102 -3.68 -8.38 15.40
C PHE A 102 -4.96 -8.90 14.72
N THR A 103 -5.58 -8.08 13.87
CA THR A 103 -6.73 -8.52 13.05
C THR A 103 -6.34 -9.70 12.16
N ASP A 104 -5.18 -9.64 11.49
CA ASP A 104 -4.66 -10.74 10.69
C ASP A 104 -4.46 -12.00 11.53
N LEU A 105 -3.78 -11.87 12.67
CA LEU A 105 -3.48 -13.00 13.55
C LEU A 105 -4.77 -13.67 14.08
N ILE A 106 -5.67 -12.89 14.66
CA ILE A 106 -6.91 -13.40 15.25
C ILE A 106 -7.78 -14.05 14.17
N LEU A 107 -7.96 -13.37 13.03
CA LEU A 107 -8.76 -13.88 11.94
C LEU A 107 -8.20 -15.19 11.38
N ARG A 108 -6.90 -15.30 11.24
CA ARG A 108 -6.23 -16.51 10.76
C ARG A 108 -6.42 -17.70 11.71
N VAL A 109 -6.28 -17.47 13.01
CA VAL A 109 -6.48 -18.50 14.01
C VAL A 109 -7.95 -18.95 14.04
N LEU A 110 -8.88 -18.00 14.05
CA LEU A 110 -10.32 -18.32 14.04
C LEU A 110 -10.73 -19.06 12.75
N LEU A 111 -10.28 -18.60 11.59
CA LEU A 111 -10.57 -19.25 10.31
C LEU A 111 -9.95 -20.66 10.26
N ALA A 112 -8.71 -20.82 10.69
CA ALA A 112 -8.07 -22.13 10.72
C ALA A 112 -8.86 -23.11 11.61
N PHE A 113 -9.31 -22.66 12.77
CA PHE A 113 -10.11 -23.47 13.68
C PHE A 113 -11.48 -23.85 13.10
N VAL A 114 -12.21 -22.85 12.56
CA VAL A 114 -13.55 -23.08 11.96
C VAL A 114 -13.45 -23.95 10.71
N LEU A 115 -12.50 -23.65 9.80
CA LEU A 115 -12.39 -24.37 8.54
C LEU A 115 -11.83 -25.79 8.71
N SER A 116 -11.01 -26.05 9.73
CA SER A 116 -10.53 -27.41 10.04
C SER A 116 -11.65 -28.34 10.47
N GLY A 117 -12.70 -27.80 11.11
CA GLY A 117 -13.90 -28.55 11.51
C GLY A 117 -14.87 -28.81 10.35
N THR A 118 -14.63 -28.25 9.16
CA THR A 118 -15.47 -28.48 7.97
C THR A 118 -14.96 -29.68 7.15
N ALA A 119 -15.70 -30.04 6.10
CA ALA A 119 -15.30 -31.07 5.13
C ALA A 119 -13.97 -30.78 4.42
N LEU A 120 -13.45 -29.56 4.53
CA LEU A 120 -12.15 -29.14 3.93
C LEU A 120 -10.93 -29.67 4.71
N GLY A 121 -11.08 -30.01 6.01
CA GLY A 121 -10.01 -30.55 6.82
C GLY A 121 -8.70 -29.72 6.75
N ALA A 122 -7.58 -30.36 6.42
CA ALA A 122 -6.28 -29.71 6.29
C ALA A 122 -6.24 -28.59 5.24
N THR A 123 -7.00 -28.73 4.14
CA THR A 123 -7.08 -27.69 3.10
C THR A 123 -7.73 -26.41 3.63
N GLY A 124 -8.68 -26.54 4.56
CA GLY A 124 -9.30 -25.39 5.22
C GLY A 124 -8.29 -24.56 6.02
N ILE A 125 -7.35 -25.20 6.70
CA ILE A 125 -6.28 -24.52 7.43
C ILE A 125 -5.42 -23.68 6.46
N TRP A 126 -5.12 -24.20 5.27
CA TRP A 126 -4.32 -23.48 4.27
C TRP A 126 -5.06 -22.27 3.67
N CYS A 127 -6.38 -22.40 3.47
CA CYS A 127 -7.20 -21.30 2.98
C CYS A 127 -7.31 -20.13 3.99
N ALA A 128 -7.12 -20.39 5.27
CA ALA A 128 -7.12 -19.34 6.29
C ALA A 128 -5.99 -18.30 6.08
N TRP A 129 -4.84 -18.71 5.52
CA TRP A 129 -3.71 -17.81 5.26
C TRP A 129 -4.02 -16.74 4.20
N PRO A 130 -4.44 -17.11 2.99
CA PRO A 130 -4.80 -16.14 1.97
C PRO A 130 -5.92 -15.19 2.38
N ILE A 131 -6.95 -15.72 3.06
CA ILE A 131 -8.09 -14.93 3.54
C ILE A 131 -7.60 -13.90 4.57
N GLY A 132 -6.79 -14.33 5.55
CA GLY A 132 -6.19 -13.45 6.54
C GLY A 132 -5.37 -12.33 5.89
N TRP A 133 -4.53 -12.65 4.92
CA TRP A 133 -3.74 -11.66 4.18
C TRP A 133 -4.59 -10.67 3.40
N CYS A 134 -5.65 -11.11 2.74
CA CYS A 134 -6.55 -10.23 2.03
C CYS A 134 -7.23 -9.22 2.97
N VAL A 135 -7.83 -9.71 4.06
CA VAL A 135 -8.52 -8.85 5.03
C VAL A 135 -7.53 -7.87 5.69
N ALA A 136 -6.38 -8.37 6.16
CA ALA A 136 -5.38 -7.53 6.78
C ALA A 136 -4.81 -6.46 5.82
N THR A 137 -4.64 -6.81 4.54
CA THR A 137 -4.22 -5.84 3.51
C THR A 137 -5.25 -4.74 3.33
N VAL A 138 -6.54 -5.08 3.29
CA VAL A 138 -7.62 -4.09 3.20
C VAL A 138 -7.59 -3.17 4.43
N VAL A 139 -7.49 -3.72 5.63
CA VAL A 139 -7.39 -2.92 6.87
C VAL A 139 -6.17 -2.01 6.84
N SER A 140 -4.99 -2.51 6.48
CA SER A 140 -3.76 -1.70 6.38
C SER A 140 -3.90 -0.58 5.34
N ILE A 141 -4.50 -0.84 4.18
CA ILE A 141 -4.75 0.17 3.15
C ILE A 141 -5.77 1.21 3.64
N CYS A 142 -6.82 0.81 4.34
CA CYS A 142 -7.77 1.75 4.94
C CYS A 142 -7.06 2.67 5.95
N CYS A 143 -6.22 2.10 6.84
CA CYS A 143 -5.41 2.88 7.77
C CYS A 143 -4.41 3.81 7.04
N TYR A 144 -3.84 3.38 5.92
CA TYR A 144 -2.99 4.22 5.10
C TYR A 144 -3.77 5.41 4.51
N ARG A 145 -4.99 5.20 4.01
CA ARG A 145 -5.84 6.25 3.43
C ARG A 145 -6.23 7.33 4.45
N THR A 146 -6.32 7.00 5.73
CA THR A 146 -6.58 7.97 6.80
C THR A 146 -5.33 8.74 7.27
N GLY A 147 -4.20 8.57 6.59
CA GLY A 147 -2.92 9.19 6.93
C GLY A 147 -2.84 10.67 6.56
N PRO A 148 -2.02 11.48 7.29
CA PRO A 148 -1.88 12.92 7.07
C PRO A 148 -1.32 13.26 5.68
N TRP A 149 -0.57 12.34 5.06
CA TRP A 149 -0.09 12.49 3.68
C TRP A 149 -1.20 12.54 2.63
N ASN A 150 -2.39 12.07 2.92
CA ASN A 150 -3.54 12.21 2.04
C ASN A 150 -4.25 13.55 2.24
N GLN A 151 -4.38 14.01 3.49
CA GLN A 151 -5.01 15.28 3.81
C GLN A 151 -4.19 16.48 3.32
N GLY A 152 -2.86 16.46 3.52
CA GLY A 152 -1.98 17.55 3.11
C GLY A 152 -1.83 17.70 1.60
N VAL A 153 -2.01 16.62 0.81
CA VAL A 153 -1.99 16.70 -0.65
C VAL A 153 -3.30 17.23 -1.20
N GLU A 154 -4.42 16.88 -0.58
CA GLU A 154 -5.74 17.38 -0.98
C GLU A 154 -5.87 18.89 -0.73
N THR A 155 -5.36 19.38 0.39
CA THR A 155 -5.31 20.83 0.65
C THR A 155 -4.36 21.56 -0.28
N ALA A 156 -3.17 21.01 -0.54
CA ALA A 156 -2.21 21.59 -1.48
C ALA A 156 -2.71 21.58 -2.93
N GLU A 157 -3.43 20.53 -3.36
CA GLU A 157 -4.08 20.49 -4.67
C GLU A 157 -5.24 21.48 -4.79
N LEU A 158 -6.02 21.66 -3.72
CA LEU A 158 -7.09 22.66 -3.65
C LEU A 158 -6.53 24.08 -3.68
N GLU A 159 -5.46 24.37 -2.93
CA GLU A 159 -4.78 25.66 -2.95
C GLU A 159 -4.11 25.95 -4.31
N ALA A 160 -3.53 24.93 -4.96
CA ALA A 160 -2.96 25.08 -6.29
C ALA A 160 -4.04 25.35 -7.34
N LYS A 161 -5.21 24.69 -7.26
CA LYS A 161 -6.36 24.96 -8.13
C LYS A 161 -6.94 26.35 -7.87
N ALA A 162 -7.10 26.75 -6.60
CA ALA A 162 -7.59 28.08 -6.24
C ALA A 162 -6.66 29.19 -6.75
N LYS A 163 -5.32 28.98 -6.69
CA LYS A 163 -4.34 29.92 -7.28
C LYS A 163 -4.38 29.95 -8.81
N GLN A 164 -4.79 28.86 -9.43
CA GLN A 164 -4.89 28.79 -10.89
C GLN A 164 -6.22 29.36 -11.39
N GLU A 165 -7.24 29.38 -10.53
CA GLU A 165 -8.55 29.99 -10.79
C GLU A 165 -8.61 31.47 -10.37
N GLU A 166 -7.59 32.02 -9.68
CA GLU A 166 -7.51 33.47 -9.48
C GLU A 166 -7.40 34.15 -10.86
N PRO A 167 -8.45 34.86 -11.29
CA PRO A 167 -8.48 35.44 -12.62
C PRO A 167 -7.39 36.50 -12.76
N ILE A 168 -6.84 36.58 -13.96
CA ILE A 168 -5.88 37.59 -14.45
C ILE A 168 -6.31 39.03 -14.11
N ALA A 169 -7.52 39.22 -13.64
CA ALA A 169 -8.08 40.52 -13.20
C ALA A 169 -7.27 41.21 -12.06
N CYS A 170 -6.53 40.44 -11.23
CA CYS A 170 -5.73 41.07 -10.16
C CYS A 170 -4.37 41.58 -10.60
N LEU A 171 -3.91 41.20 -11.78
CA LEU A 171 -2.62 41.71 -12.36
C LEU A 171 -2.72 43.12 -12.93
N CYS A 172 -3.92 43.57 -13.30
CA CYS A 172 -4.15 44.92 -13.81
C CYS A 172 -4.13 46.01 -12.73
N THR A 173 -4.39 45.65 -11.45
CA THR A 173 -4.45 46.64 -10.37
C THR A 173 -3.11 46.90 -9.66
N LYS A 174 -2.08 46.09 -9.94
CA LYS A 174 -0.75 46.23 -9.31
C LYS A 174 0.35 46.78 -10.19
N ASN A 175 0.04 47.34 -11.37
CA ASN A 175 1.05 47.95 -12.17
C ASN A 175 1.23 49.44 -11.74
N PRO A 176 2.34 49.83 -11.09
CA PRO A 176 2.54 51.19 -10.58
C PRO A 176 2.69 52.23 -11.73
N LEU A 177 2.74 51.82 -12.98
CA LEU A 177 2.83 52.70 -14.13
C LEU A 177 1.46 53.21 -14.60
N THR A 178 0.34 52.57 -14.22
CA THR A 178 -1.01 52.99 -14.60
C THR A 178 -1.56 54.11 -13.68
N GLN A 179 -0.94 54.30 -12.51
CA GLN A 179 -1.35 55.33 -11.54
C GLN A 179 -0.79 56.72 -11.86
N ARG A 180 0.11 56.84 -12.87
CA ARG A 180 0.78 58.11 -13.22
C ARG A 180 0.10 58.90 -14.33
N ASN A 181 -0.80 58.28 -15.07
CA ASN A 181 -1.45 58.93 -16.20
C ASN A 181 -2.97 59.03 -16.03
N GLY A 182 -3.46 59.59 -15.00
CA GLY A 182 -4.83 59.95 -14.71
C GLY A 182 -5.84 60.01 -15.88
N LEU A 183 -5.97 58.97 -16.67
CA LEU A 183 -6.93 58.84 -17.74
C LEU A 183 -7.72 57.54 -17.65
N ASP A 184 -9.03 57.77 -17.55
CA ASP A 184 -10.13 56.85 -17.89
C ASP A 184 -10.52 55.76 -16.89
N SER A 185 -11.34 56.21 -15.97
CA SER A 185 -12.52 55.47 -15.43
C SER A 185 -13.52 55.28 -16.59
N GLY A 186 -13.42 54.20 -17.32
CA GLY A 186 -14.48 53.97 -18.30
C GLY A 186 -14.23 52.82 -19.28
N LEU A 187 -14.02 51.58 -18.76
CA LEU A 187 -14.16 50.38 -19.58
C LEU A 187 -14.03 49.09 -18.70
N CYS A 188 -14.99 48.87 -17.84
CA CYS A 188 -15.30 47.58 -17.28
C CYS A 188 -16.81 47.54 -16.97
N GLY A 189 -17.60 47.41 -18.02
CA GLY A 189 -19.03 47.13 -17.95
C GLY A 189 -19.43 46.44 -19.26
N GLY A 190 -19.59 45.14 -19.19
CA GLY A 190 -20.06 44.32 -20.27
C GLY A 190 -19.95 42.87 -19.91
#